data_2295b135fe3f1fae5279332c0e2c1c9b
#
_entry.id   2295b135fe3f1fae5279332c0e2c1c9b
#
_cell.length_a   1.000
_cell.length_b   1.000
_cell.length_c   1.000
_cell.angle_alpha   90.00
_cell.angle_beta   90.00
_cell.angle_gamma   90.00
#
_symmetry.space_group_name_H-M   'P 1'
#
loop_
_entity.id
_entity.type
_entity.pdbx_description
1 polymer ?
#
loop_
_entity_poly.entity_id
_entity_poly.type
_entity_poly.pdbx_seq_one_letter_code
_entity_poly.pdbx_strand_id
1 'polypeptide(L)'
;MANSIIELYTQVPADLEGNVFGQFDEHLKLIERTLNVTLISRDGMLKILGTEQSATQAKKLIEELVTLAGRGNTITRQNVSYALSLAMEERNQVLTEIDKDFICNTIQGRPIKPKTLGQQEYVEQIRKKMIVFGIGPAGTGKTYLAMAMAVTAFRNEEVSRIILTRPAIEAGEKLGFLPGDLQSKVDPYLRPLYDALYQIMGADNFAKNMERGLIEVAPLAYMRGRTLDNAFIILDEAQNTTPAQMKMFLTRIGFGSKVVVTGDASQKDLPRDAVSGLDVAAKVLKKIDDIGFCQLTSKDVVRHPLVQQIVQAYEDYEKKQKPSRSTGGTRTVRRKKNDHTN
;
A
#
# COMPACT_ATOMS: atom_id res chain seq x y z
N MET A 1 27.90 13.09 -28.88
CA MET A 1 26.88 13.94 -29.58
C MET A 1 26.54 15.04 -28.61
N ALA A 2 26.65 16.30 -29.01
CA ALA A 2 26.32 17.44 -28.15
C ALA A 2 24.80 17.36 -27.85
N ASN A 3 24.42 17.31 -26.58
CA ASN A 3 23.02 17.40 -26.15
C ASN A 3 22.53 18.81 -26.51
N SER A 4 21.87 18.99 -27.67
CA SER A 4 21.22 20.24 -28.02
C SER A 4 20.13 20.55 -27.03
N ILE A 5 20.17 21.74 -26.44
CA ILE A 5 19.08 22.27 -25.62
C ILE A 5 17.96 22.69 -26.57
N ILE A 6 16.76 22.17 -26.32
CA ILE A 6 15.55 22.54 -27.05
C ILE A 6 14.60 23.36 -26.16
N GLU A 7 13.69 24.06 -26.80
CA GLU A 7 12.60 24.78 -26.15
C GLU A 7 11.28 24.13 -26.51
N LEU A 8 10.49 23.78 -25.48
CA LEU A 8 9.10 23.34 -25.63
C LEU A 8 8.18 24.27 -24.85
N TYR A 9 6.92 24.26 -25.22
CA TYR A 9 5.89 25.08 -24.58
C TYR A 9 4.70 24.22 -24.24
N THR A 10 4.06 24.51 -23.10
CA THR A 10 2.77 23.92 -22.70
C THR A 10 1.91 24.98 -22.05
N GLN A 11 0.60 24.88 -22.23
CA GLN A 11 -0.34 25.81 -21.63
C GLN A 11 -0.74 25.32 -20.23
N VAL A 12 -0.75 26.23 -19.26
CA VAL A 12 -1.30 26.00 -17.92
C VAL A 12 -2.35 27.07 -17.67
N PRO A 13 -3.65 26.71 -17.58
CA PRO A 13 -4.71 27.67 -17.29
C PRO A 13 -4.45 28.41 -15.97
N ALA A 14 -4.68 29.73 -15.96
CA ALA A 14 -4.36 30.58 -14.82
C ALA A 14 -5.06 30.17 -13.52
N ASP A 15 -6.28 29.63 -13.61
CA ASP A 15 -7.05 29.09 -12.49
C ASP A 15 -6.46 27.79 -11.93
N LEU A 16 -5.64 27.07 -12.68
CA LEU A 16 -4.97 25.84 -12.29
C LEU A 16 -3.52 26.01 -11.85
N GLU A 17 -2.90 27.16 -12.17
CA GLU A 17 -1.48 27.42 -11.88
C GLU A 17 -1.13 27.15 -10.41
N GLY A 18 -1.87 27.71 -9.47
CA GLY A 18 -1.61 27.53 -8.03
C GLY A 18 -1.68 26.06 -7.57
N ASN A 19 -2.55 25.26 -8.18
CA ASN A 19 -2.68 23.84 -7.90
C ASN A 19 -1.55 23.03 -8.56
N VAL A 20 -1.20 23.32 -9.81
CA VAL A 20 -0.17 22.59 -10.57
C VAL A 20 1.23 22.96 -10.10
N PHE A 21 1.50 24.26 -9.84
CA PHE A 21 2.83 24.74 -9.45
C PHE A 21 3.13 24.49 -7.96
N GLY A 22 2.09 24.41 -7.13
CA GLY A 22 2.20 24.27 -5.68
C GLY A 22 2.60 25.58 -4.99
N GLN A 23 2.66 25.56 -3.67
CA GLN A 23 3.07 26.72 -2.90
C GLN A 23 4.52 27.09 -3.21
N PHE A 24 4.76 28.38 -3.52
CA PHE A 24 6.09 28.89 -3.89
C PHE A 24 6.78 28.09 -5.00
N ASP A 25 6.03 27.60 -5.97
CA ASP A 25 6.49 26.80 -7.13
C ASP A 25 7.23 25.51 -6.72
N GLU A 26 6.89 24.92 -5.57
CA GLU A 26 7.58 23.74 -5.06
C GLU A 26 7.50 22.53 -5.99
N HIS A 27 6.41 22.39 -6.73
CA HIS A 27 6.22 21.34 -7.71
C HIS A 27 7.11 21.55 -8.93
N LEU A 28 7.14 22.78 -9.46
CA LEU A 28 8.02 23.12 -10.60
C LEU A 28 9.49 22.92 -10.23
N LYS A 29 9.92 23.41 -9.06
CA LYS A 29 11.29 23.21 -8.56
C LYS A 29 11.67 21.73 -8.41
N LEU A 30 10.70 20.89 -8.02
CA LEU A 30 10.92 19.45 -7.94
C LEU A 30 11.12 18.83 -9.32
N ILE A 31 10.30 19.24 -10.30
CA ILE A 31 10.40 18.80 -11.70
C ILE A 31 11.73 19.23 -12.31
N GLU A 32 12.10 20.51 -12.16
CA GLU A 32 13.36 21.06 -12.67
C GLU A 32 14.57 20.26 -12.18
N ARG A 33 14.64 20.04 -10.85
CA ARG A 33 15.75 19.30 -10.24
C ARG A 33 15.83 17.84 -10.67
N THR A 34 14.67 17.18 -10.85
CA THR A 34 14.63 15.75 -11.14
C THR A 34 14.89 15.45 -12.60
N LEU A 35 14.32 16.24 -13.52
CA LEU A 35 14.46 16.05 -14.97
C LEU A 35 15.58 16.89 -15.59
N ASN A 36 16.26 17.71 -14.77
CA ASN A 36 17.31 18.62 -15.23
C ASN A 36 16.84 19.54 -16.38
N VAL A 37 15.72 20.21 -16.17
CA VAL A 37 15.12 21.20 -17.07
C VAL A 37 14.98 22.54 -16.38
N THR A 38 14.79 23.62 -17.15
CA THR A 38 14.42 24.94 -16.62
C THR A 38 12.99 25.25 -17.05
N LEU A 39 12.15 25.68 -16.11
CA LEU A 39 10.74 25.98 -16.29
C LEU A 39 10.50 27.48 -16.06
N ILE A 40 9.93 28.18 -17.05
CA ILE A 40 9.64 29.61 -16.98
C ILE A 40 8.16 29.81 -17.30
N SER A 41 7.37 30.23 -16.29
CA SER A 41 5.97 30.58 -16.50
C SER A 41 5.82 32.04 -16.88
N ARG A 42 5.05 32.29 -17.92
CA ARG A 42 4.67 33.64 -18.36
C ARG A 42 3.33 33.62 -19.11
N ASP A 43 2.40 34.44 -18.66
CA ASP A 43 1.10 34.66 -19.33
C ASP A 43 0.32 33.37 -19.66
N GLY A 44 0.26 32.41 -18.71
CA GLY A 44 -0.43 31.12 -18.89
C GLY A 44 0.31 30.12 -19.78
N MET A 45 1.51 30.47 -20.22
CA MET A 45 2.40 29.57 -20.98
C MET A 45 3.61 29.18 -20.14
N LEU A 46 3.91 27.91 -20.09
CA LEU A 46 5.10 27.35 -19.43
C LEU A 46 6.13 26.97 -20.51
N LYS A 47 7.26 27.69 -20.52
CA LYS A 47 8.42 27.39 -21.37
C LYS A 47 9.30 26.37 -20.65
N ILE A 48 9.72 25.34 -21.37
CA ILE A 48 10.53 24.21 -20.88
C ILE A 48 11.83 24.19 -21.68
N LEU A 49 12.96 24.31 -20.99
CA LEU A 49 14.31 24.27 -21.57
C LEU A 49 15.05 23.03 -21.06
N GLY A 50 15.60 22.24 -21.95
CA GLY A 50 16.35 21.04 -21.58
C GLY A 50 16.80 20.22 -22.76
N THR A 51 17.38 19.05 -22.51
CA THR A 51 17.61 18.08 -23.57
C THR A 51 16.28 17.62 -24.17
N GLU A 52 16.28 17.15 -25.41
CA GLU A 52 15.06 16.69 -26.09
C GLU A 52 14.26 15.68 -25.25
N GLN A 53 14.94 14.70 -24.66
CA GLN A 53 14.33 13.69 -23.79
C GLN A 53 13.74 14.33 -22.52
N SER A 54 14.54 15.11 -21.77
CA SER A 54 14.11 15.74 -20.53
C SER A 54 12.97 16.73 -20.72
N ALA A 55 13.06 17.57 -21.75
CA ALA A 55 12.03 18.57 -22.05
C ALA A 55 10.70 17.91 -22.48
N THR A 56 10.77 16.83 -23.27
CA THR A 56 9.59 16.06 -23.66
C THR A 56 8.93 15.34 -22.48
N GLN A 57 9.73 14.76 -21.59
CA GLN A 57 9.22 14.12 -20.36
C GLN A 57 8.56 15.15 -19.44
N ALA A 58 9.23 16.31 -19.22
CA ALA A 58 8.67 17.39 -18.39
C ALA A 58 7.35 17.92 -18.97
N LYS A 59 7.27 18.13 -20.30
CA LYS A 59 6.05 18.58 -20.97
C LYS A 59 4.89 17.61 -20.74
N LYS A 60 5.09 16.33 -21.02
CA LYS A 60 4.05 15.30 -20.84
C LYS A 60 3.58 15.22 -19.38
N LEU A 61 4.51 15.28 -18.43
CA LEU A 61 4.19 15.25 -17.00
C LEU A 61 3.35 16.47 -16.60
N ILE A 62 3.71 17.67 -17.05
CA ILE A 62 2.96 18.89 -16.73
C ILE A 62 1.56 18.84 -17.36
N GLU A 63 1.42 18.40 -18.60
CA GLU A 63 0.13 18.22 -19.28
C GLU A 63 -0.77 17.21 -18.53
N GLU A 64 -0.19 16.15 -17.98
CA GLU A 64 -0.90 15.19 -17.14
C GLU A 64 -1.37 15.81 -15.80
N LEU A 65 -0.51 16.59 -15.13
CA LEU A 65 -0.88 17.30 -13.91
C LEU A 65 -1.98 18.35 -14.16
N VAL A 66 -1.91 19.08 -15.27
CA VAL A 66 -2.96 20.04 -15.69
C VAL A 66 -4.28 19.31 -15.92
N THR A 67 -4.24 18.16 -16.58
CA THR A 67 -5.45 17.34 -16.81
C THR A 67 -6.09 16.87 -15.50
N LEU A 68 -5.26 16.42 -14.56
CA LEU A 68 -5.73 16.00 -13.23
C LEU A 68 -6.33 17.17 -12.43
N ALA A 69 -5.64 18.31 -12.42
CA ALA A 69 -6.12 19.53 -11.77
C ALA A 69 -7.45 20.01 -12.37
N GLY A 70 -7.59 19.97 -13.70
CA GLY A 70 -8.82 20.32 -14.42
C GLY A 70 -10.01 19.39 -14.11
N ARG A 71 -9.75 18.17 -13.63
CA ARG A 71 -10.78 17.26 -13.12
C ARG A 71 -11.13 17.49 -11.64
N GLY A 72 -10.60 18.56 -11.03
CA GLY A 72 -10.86 18.93 -9.64
C GLY A 72 -9.96 18.20 -8.62
N ASN A 73 -8.91 17.49 -9.06
CA ASN A 73 -7.97 16.88 -8.14
C ASN A 73 -7.01 17.94 -7.56
N THR A 74 -6.73 17.84 -6.25
CA THR A 74 -5.64 18.59 -5.64
C THR A 74 -4.31 17.93 -5.95
N ILE A 75 -3.42 18.62 -6.61
CA ILE A 75 -2.07 18.14 -6.91
C ILE A 75 -1.21 18.33 -5.66
N THR A 76 -0.66 17.24 -5.16
CA THR A 76 0.23 17.24 -4.01
C THR A 76 1.65 16.96 -4.45
N ARG A 77 2.63 17.37 -3.66
CA ARG A 77 4.05 17.03 -3.89
C ARG A 77 4.26 15.52 -4.10
N GLN A 78 3.46 14.68 -3.43
CA GLN A 78 3.51 13.23 -3.58
C GLN A 78 3.03 12.79 -4.98
N ASN A 79 1.95 13.39 -5.50
CA ASN A 79 1.50 13.13 -6.86
C ASN A 79 2.60 13.46 -7.88
N VAL A 80 3.26 14.62 -7.71
CA VAL A 80 4.37 15.04 -8.58
C VAL A 80 5.56 14.09 -8.46
N SER A 81 5.96 13.69 -7.24
CA SER A 81 7.05 12.74 -7.05
C SER A 81 6.76 11.38 -7.69
N TYR A 82 5.51 10.91 -7.59
CA TYR A 82 5.09 9.66 -8.21
C TYR A 82 5.05 9.78 -9.74
N ALA A 83 4.51 10.88 -10.28
CA ALA A 83 4.51 11.17 -11.71
C ALA A 83 5.93 11.21 -12.28
N LEU A 84 6.88 11.85 -11.56
CA LEU A 84 8.28 11.86 -11.91
C LEU A 84 8.90 10.46 -11.97
N SER A 85 8.59 9.61 -10.99
CA SER A 85 9.08 8.23 -11.00
C SER A 85 8.57 7.43 -12.20
N LEU A 86 7.32 7.65 -12.61
CA LEU A 86 6.73 7.04 -13.80
C LEU A 86 7.33 7.60 -15.11
N ALA A 87 7.55 8.92 -15.17
CA ALA A 87 8.18 9.55 -16.32
C ALA A 87 9.60 9.05 -16.57
N MET A 88 10.38 8.80 -15.50
CA MET A 88 11.72 8.20 -15.59
C MET A 88 11.68 6.73 -16.06
N GLU A 89 10.56 6.03 -15.87
CA GLU A 89 10.33 4.65 -16.37
C GLU A 89 9.66 4.64 -17.77
N GLU A 90 9.56 5.80 -18.44
CA GLU A 90 8.89 6.00 -19.73
C GLU A 90 7.39 5.64 -19.72
N ARG A 91 6.76 5.61 -18.54
CA ARG A 91 5.33 5.34 -18.34
C ARG A 91 4.58 6.66 -18.19
N ASN A 92 4.19 7.26 -19.31
CA ASN A 92 3.43 8.51 -19.32
C ASN A 92 1.91 8.24 -19.35
N GLN A 93 1.11 9.24 -18.92
CA GLN A 93 -0.36 9.25 -18.91
C GLN A 93 -1.03 8.23 -17.95
N VAL A 94 -0.27 7.63 -17.07
CA VAL A 94 -0.75 6.59 -16.15
C VAL A 94 -1.63 7.18 -15.06
N LEU A 95 -1.30 8.37 -14.54
CA LEU A 95 -2.07 8.99 -13.46
C LEU A 95 -3.48 9.38 -13.90
N THR A 96 -3.65 9.85 -15.13
CA THR A 96 -4.96 10.20 -15.69
C THR A 96 -5.84 8.97 -15.90
N GLU A 97 -5.25 7.81 -16.17
CA GLU A 97 -5.98 6.53 -16.26
C GLU A 97 -6.35 5.99 -14.87
N ILE A 98 -5.42 6.04 -13.91
CA ILE A 98 -5.68 5.66 -12.51
C ILE A 98 -6.79 6.52 -11.93
N ASP A 99 -6.83 7.82 -12.24
CA ASP A 99 -7.84 8.74 -11.72
C ASP A 99 -9.27 8.39 -12.16
N LYS A 100 -9.45 7.67 -13.26
CA LYS A 100 -10.76 7.19 -13.71
C LYS A 100 -11.29 6.03 -12.90
N ASP A 101 -10.42 5.32 -12.17
CA ASP A 101 -10.76 4.11 -11.42
C ASP A 101 -11.42 4.45 -10.08
N PHE A 102 -12.72 4.68 -10.12
CA PHE A 102 -13.53 5.01 -8.93
C PHE A 102 -14.02 3.75 -8.22
N ILE A 103 -13.88 3.70 -6.89
CA ILE A 103 -14.39 2.62 -6.04
C ILE A 103 -15.69 3.05 -5.36
N CYS A 104 -15.63 4.06 -4.50
CA CYS A 104 -16.79 4.60 -3.80
C CYS A 104 -16.49 5.99 -3.23
N ASN A 105 -17.48 6.62 -2.61
CA ASN A 105 -17.29 7.84 -1.81
C ASN A 105 -17.25 7.52 -0.31
N THR A 106 -16.44 8.29 0.42
CA THR A 106 -16.54 8.37 1.88
C THR A 106 -17.88 8.99 2.27
N ILE A 107 -18.25 8.91 3.56
CA ILE A 107 -19.46 9.57 4.08
C ILE A 107 -19.44 11.11 3.87
N GLN A 108 -18.25 11.70 3.73
CA GLN A 108 -18.07 13.12 3.45
C GLN A 108 -18.12 13.46 1.94
N GLY A 109 -18.46 12.51 1.08
CA GLY A 109 -18.51 12.69 -0.37
C GLY A 109 -17.14 12.67 -1.08
N ARG A 110 -16.04 12.39 -0.36
CA ARG A 110 -14.71 12.32 -0.98
C ARG A 110 -14.55 11.01 -1.74
N PRO A 111 -14.09 11.03 -3.00
CA PRO A 111 -13.91 9.82 -3.78
C PRO A 111 -12.73 8.98 -3.27
N ILE A 112 -12.95 7.68 -3.18
CA ILE A 112 -11.91 6.68 -2.93
C ILE A 112 -11.53 6.06 -4.28
N LYS A 113 -10.25 6.23 -4.63
CA LYS A 113 -9.64 5.77 -5.88
C LYS A 113 -8.25 5.21 -5.58
N PRO A 114 -7.72 4.29 -6.41
CA PRO A 114 -6.29 4.03 -6.44
C PRO A 114 -5.51 5.32 -6.69
N LYS A 115 -4.34 5.44 -6.10
CA LYS A 115 -3.45 6.59 -6.28
C LYS A 115 -2.14 6.21 -6.98
N THR A 116 -1.89 4.91 -7.12
CA THR A 116 -0.69 4.35 -7.75
C THR A 116 -1.07 3.16 -8.62
N LEU A 117 -0.18 2.78 -9.54
CA LEU A 117 -0.36 1.59 -10.38
C LEU A 117 -0.49 0.31 -9.56
N GLY A 118 0.34 0.16 -8.52
CA GLY A 118 0.26 -1.01 -7.65
C GLY A 118 -1.08 -1.08 -6.92
N GLN A 119 -1.64 0.07 -6.50
CA GLN A 119 -2.97 0.12 -5.92
C GLN A 119 -4.07 -0.19 -6.95
N GLN A 120 -3.93 0.29 -8.20
CA GLN A 120 -4.88 0.00 -9.28
C GLN A 120 -4.88 -1.49 -9.62
N GLU A 121 -3.71 -2.10 -9.78
CA GLU A 121 -3.57 -3.54 -10.00
C GLU A 121 -4.20 -4.34 -8.85
N TYR A 122 -3.96 -3.91 -7.61
CA TYR A 122 -4.55 -4.55 -6.44
C TYR A 122 -6.08 -4.50 -6.45
N VAL A 123 -6.67 -3.34 -6.73
CA VAL A 123 -8.14 -3.18 -6.84
C VAL A 123 -8.69 -4.03 -7.97
N GLU A 124 -8.02 -4.07 -9.11
CA GLU A 124 -8.42 -4.88 -10.26
C GLU A 124 -8.37 -6.39 -9.97
N GLN A 125 -7.34 -6.85 -9.24
CA GLN A 125 -7.28 -8.23 -8.76
C GLN A 125 -8.44 -8.55 -7.81
N ILE A 126 -8.78 -7.63 -6.89
CA ILE A 126 -9.93 -7.81 -5.98
C ILE A 126 -11.23 -7.94 -6.76
N ARG A 127 -11.41 -7.19 -7.85
CA ARG A 127 -12.59 -7.33 -8.71
C ARG A 127 -12.69 -8.70 -9.37
N LYS A 128 -11.56 -9.20 -9.87
CA LYS A 128 -11.54 -10.39 -10.74
C LYS A 128 -11.40 -11.73 -10.00
N LYS A 129 -10.67 -11.75 -8.87
CA LYS A 129 -10.28 -12.99 -8.19
C LYS A 129 -11.14 -13.24 -6.95
N MET A 130 -11.31 -14.51 -6.59
CA MET A 130 -12.01 -14.91 -5.37
C MET A 130 -11.17 -14.61 -4.12
N ILE A 131 -9.87 -14.87 -4.17
CA ILE A 131 -8.93 -14.62 -3.08
C ILE A 131 -7.80 -13.74 -3.57
N VAL A 132 -7.50 -12.65 -2.85
CA VAL A 132 -6.40 -11.75 -3.19
C VAL A 132 -5.50 -11.51 -1.99
N PHE A 133 -4.20 -11.69 -2.19
CA PHE A 133 -3.16 -11.34 -1.24
C PHE A 133 -2.56 -9.98 -1.61
N GLY A 134 -2.77 -8.97 -0.77
CA GLY A 134 -2.16 -7.65 -0.87
C GLY A 134 -0.97 -7.55 0.08
N ILE A 135 0.25 -7.70 -0.43
CA ILE A 135 1.47 -7.76 0.38
C ILE A 135 2.30 -6.50 0.10
N GLY A 136 2.80 -5.85 1.14
CA GLY A 136 3.66 -4.68 0.96
C GLY A 136 3.79 -3.82 2.22
N PRO A 137 4.60 -2.75 2.18
CA PRO A 137 4.88 -1.90 3.33
C PRO A 137 3.62 -1.24 3.91
N ALA A 138 3.71 -0.84 5.17
CA ALA A 138 2.68 -0.03 5.81
C ALA A 138 2.49 1.31 5.07
N GLY A 139 1.23 1.78 4.98
CA GLY A 139 0.89 3.04 4.29
C GLY A 139 0.68 2.92 2.79
N THR A 140 0.70 1.71 2.20
CA THR A 140 0.34 1.47 0.80
C THR A 140 -1.16 1.36 0.55
N GLY A 141 -1.99 1.56 1.58
CA GLY A 141 -3.46 1.56 1.46
C GLY A 141 -4.13 0.19 1.34
N LYS A 142 -3.40 -0.93 1.52
CA LYS A 142 -3.92 -2.30 1.36
C LYS A 142 -5.26 -2.53 2.05
N THR A 143 -5.28 -2.35 3.36
CA THR A 143 -6.45 -2.60 4.20
C THR A 143 -7.57 -1.61 3.89
N TYR A 144 -7.24 -0.34 3.68
CA TYR A 144 -8.21 0.70 3.36
C TYR A 144 -8.92 0.47 2.02
N LEU A 145 -8.18 0.13 0.96
CA LEU A 145 -8.74 -0.18 -0.35
C LEU A 145 -9.57 -1.48 -0.31
N ALA A 146 -9.10 -2.51 0.43
CA ALA A 146 -9.87 -3.73 0.63
C ALA A 146 -11.22 -3.44 1.31
N MET A 147 -11.25 -2.56 2.33
CA MET A 147 -12.49 -2.15 3.00
C MET A 147 -13.40 -1.34 2.09
N ALA A 148 -12.86 -0.44 1.26
CA ALA A 148 -13.64 0.29 0.29
C ALA A 148 -14.31 -0.66 -0.72
N MET A 149 -13.58 -1.66 -1.19
CA MET A 149 -14.11 -2.72 -2.06
C MET A 149 -15.18 -3.57 -1.36
N ALA A 150 -14.97 -3.93 -0.09
CA ALA A 150 -15.93 -4.69 0.70
C ALA A 150 -17.25 -3.92 0.91
N VAL A 151 -17.16 -2.63 1.26
CA VAL A 151 -18.35 -1.77 1.43
C VAL A 151 -19.07 -1.59 0.10
N THR A 152 -18.33 -1.48 -1.01
CA THR A 152 -18.92 -1.38 -2.36
C THR A 152 -19.66 -2.67 -2.72
N ALA A 153 -19.05 -3.82 -2.57
CA ALA A 153 -19.66 -5.12 -2.84
C ALA A 153 -20.91 -5.36 -1.94
N PHE A 154 -20.86 -4.94 -0.68
CA PHE A 154 -21.97 -5.04 0.26
C PHE A 154 -23.14 -4.10 -0.15
N ARG A 155 -22.85 -2.86 -0.55
CA ARG A 155 -23.87 -1.91 -1.02
C ARG A 155 -24.53 -2.35 -2.35
N ASN A 156 -23.77 -3.03 -3.20
CA ASN A 156 -24.24 -3.58 -4.46
C ASN A 156 -24.95 -4.94 -4.31
N GLU A 157 -25.09 -5.44 -3.08
CA GLU A 157 -25.70 -6.76 -2.77
C GLU A 157 -24.94 -7.94 -3.42
N GLU A 158 -23.68 -7.75 -3.81
CA GLU A 158 -22.80 -8.82 -4.31
C GLU A 158 -22.45 -9.82 -3.20
N VAL A 159 -22.44 -9.35 -1.94
CA VAL A 159 -22.28 -10.14 -0.73
C VAL A 159 -23.30 -9.71 0.33
N SER A 160 -23.70 -10.65 1.19
CA SER A 160 -24.71 -10.37 2.23
C SER A 160 -24.10 -9.82 3.53
N ARG A 161 -22.78 -9.94 3.73
CA ARG A 161 -22.09 -9.51 4.95
C ARG A 161 -20.62 -9.20 4.71
N ILE A 162 -20.05 -8.44 5.64
CA ILE A 162 -18.61 -8.12 5.70
C ILE A 162 -18.04 -8.75 6.97
N ILE A 163 -16.93 -9.48 6.85
CA ILE A 163 -16.22 -10.09 7.98
C ILE A 163 -14.79 -9.56 7.97
N LEU A 164 -14.42 -8.85 9.03
CA LEU A 164 -13.08 -8.35 9.25
C LEU A 164 -12.43 -9.15 10.37
N THR A 165 -11.26 -9.69 10.09
CA THR A 165 -10.54 -10.50 11.06
C THR A 165 -9.06 -10.14 11.09
N ARG A 166 -8.46 -10.28 12.25
CA ARG A 166 -7.05 -10.01 12.51
C ARG A 166 -6.49 -11.07 13.46
N PRO A 167 -5.26 -11.56 13.27
CA PRO A 167 -4.63 -12.39 14.29
C PRO A 167 -4.47 -11.55 15.56
N ALA A 168 -5.00 -12.04 16.66
CA ALA A 168 -4.73 -11.48 17.97
C ALA A 168 -3.33 -11.95 18.38
N ILE A 169 -2.31 -11.13 18.12
CA ILE A 169 -0.97 -11.38 18.64
C ILE A 169 -0.73 -10.38 19.74
N GLU A 170 -0.35 -10.92 20.86
CA GLU A 170 0.29 -10.17 21.92
C GLU A 170 1.74 -9.93 21.52
N ALA A 171 2.14 -8.70 21.39
CA ALA A 171 3.55 -8.31 21.32
C ALA A 171 4.24 -8.65 22.65
N GLY A 172 4.52 -9.96 22.89
CA GLY A 172 5.14 -10.44 24.12
C GLY A 172 4.26 -10.49 25.37
N GLU A 173 3.03 -10.00 25.33
CA GLU A 173 2.07 -10.05 26.43
C GLU A 173 1.04 -11.15 26.18
N LYS A 174 0.89 -12.08 27.11
CA LYS A 174 -0.18 -13.08 27.06
C LYS A 174 -1.52 -12.38 27.34
N LEU A 175 -2.54 -12.52 26.45
CA LEU A 175 -3.92 -11.99 26.62
C LEU A 175 -4.49 -12.19 28.05
N GLY A 176 -3.89 -13.07 28.83
CA GLY A 176 -4.23 -13.32 30.22
C GLY A 176 -3.96 -12.17 31.19
N PHE A 177 -3.11 -11.18 30.86
CA PHE A 177 -2.75 -10.10 31.78
C PHE A 177 -3.61 -8.83 31.69
N LEU A 178 -4.40 -8.65 30.63
CA LEU A 178 -5.31 -7.50 30.55
C LEU A 178 -6.60 -7.79 31.33
N PRO A 179 -7.10 -6.86 32.17
CA PRO A 179 -8.39 -7.01 32.85
C PRO A 179 -9.54 -6.91 31.84
N GLY A 180 -10.61 -7.67 32.05
CA GLY A 180 -11.80 -7.68 31.21
C GLY A 180 -12.04 -9.02 30.48
N ASP A 181 -13.16 -9.09 29.77
CA ASP A 181 -13.48 -10.22 28.89
C ASP A 181 -12.59 -10.25 27.64
N LEU A 182 -12.61 -11.35 26.93
CA LEU A 182 -11.75 -11.55 25.76
C LEU A 182 -12.03 -10.50 24.67
N GLN A 183 -13.26 -10.03 24.55
CA GLN A 183 -13.69 -9.07 23.54
C GLN A 183 -13.12 -7.68 23.82
N SER A 184 -13.19 -7.20 25.07
CA SER A 184 -12.60 -5.92 25.47
C SER A 184 -11.08 -5.88 25.37
N LYS A 185 -10.41 -7.03 25.48
CA LYS A 185 -8.96 -7.15 25.32
C LYS A 185 -8.51 -7.07 23.86
N VAL A 186 -9.34 -7.51 22.92
CA VAL A 186 -9.02 -7.52 21.49
C VAL A 186 -9.46 -6.24 20.79
N ASP A 187 -10.42 -5.52 21.35
CA ASP A 187 -11.00 -4.30 20.74
C ASP A 187 -9.95 -3.23 20.34
N PRO A 188 -8.92 -2.93 21.14
CA PRO A 188 -7.87 -1.98 20.73
C PRO A 188 -7.16 -2.36 19.44
N TYR A 189 -6.95 -3.65 19.19
CA TYR A 189 -6.29 -4.14 17.98
C TYR A 189 -7.18 -4.07 16.73
N LEU A 190 -8.50 -4.02 16.93
CA LEU A 190 -9.50 -3.92 15.86
C LEU A 190 -9.87 -2.47 15.53
N ARG A 191 -9.49 -1.52 16.37
CA ARG A 191 -9.84 -0.10 16.24
C ARG A 191 -9.48 0.52 14.88
N PRO A 192 -8.31 0.26 14.28
CA PRO A 192 -8.00 0.78 12.95
C PRO A 192 -8.97 0.31 11.86
N LEU A 193 -9.58 -0.87 12.04
CA LEU A 193 -10.61 -1.39 11.14
C LEU A 193 -11.92 -0.63 11.29
N TYR A 194 -12.32 -0.32 12.52
CA TYR A 194 -13.49 0.51 12.79
C TYR A 194 -13.35 1.91 12.21
N ASP A 195 -12.20 2.55 12.41
CA ASP A 195 -11.94 3.92 11.93
C ASP A 195 -12.09 4.02 10.41
N ALA A 196 -11.57 3.04 9.67
CA ALA A 196 -11.71 3.00 8.23
C ALA A 196 -13.17 2.79 7.78
N LEU A 197 -13.93 1.92 8.46
CA LEU A 197 -15.35 1.71 8.16
C LEU A 197 -16.19 2.94 8.49
N TYR A 198 -15.91 3.62 9.61
CA TYR A 198 -16.56 4.88 9.96
C TYR A 198 -16.35 5.96 8.89
N GLN A 199 -15.15 6.05 8.34
CA GLN A 199 -14.84 7.00 7.28
C GLN A 199 -15.60 6.70 5.99
N ILE A 200 -15.78 5.40 5.65
CA ILE A 200 -16.39 4.99 4.37
C ILE A 200 -17.91 4.98 4.45
N MET A 201 -18.50 4.43 5.51
CA MET A 201 -19.94 4.23 5.59
C MET A 201 -20.67 5.05 6.65
N GLY A 202 -19.94 5.71 7.53
CA GLY A 202 -20.48 6.48 8.66
C GLY A 202 -20.70 5.61 9.90
N ALA A 203 -20.59 6.23 11.08
CA ALA A 203 -20.68 5.54 12.37
C ALA A 203 -22.06 4.90 12.58
N ASP A 204 -23.15 5.62 12.26
CA ASP A 204 -24.52 5.14 12.46
C ASP A 204 -24.83 3.90 11.60
N ASN A 205 -24.46 3.95 10.31
CA ASN A 205 -24.66 2.83 9.40
C ASN A 205 -23.82 1.62 9.81
N PHE A 206 -22.59 1.86 10.25
CA PHE A 206 -21.72 0.80 10.74
C PHE A 206 -22.31 0.14 11.99
N ALA A 207 -22.70 0.92 13.02
CA ALA A 207 -23.29 0.41 14.25
C ALA A 207 -24.55 -0.41 13.97
N LYS A 208 -25.46 0.11 13.15
CA LYS A 208 -26.69 -0.57 12.75
C LYS A 208 -26.44 -1.91 12.03
N ASN A 209 -25.42 -1.98 11.17
CA ASN A 209 -25.09 -3.22 10.48
C ASN A 209 -24.35 -4.22 11.40
N MET A 210 -23.57 -3.73 12.38
CA MET A 210 -22.98 -4.58 13.42
C MET A 210 -24.06 -5.23 14.29
N GLU A 211 -25.04 -4.46 14.78
CA GLU A 211 -26.17 -4.97 15.58
C GLU A 211 -26.98 -6.03 14.82
N ARG A 212 -27.12 -5.86 13.51
CA ARG A 212 -27.81 -6.83 12.63
C ARG A 212 -26.97 -8.03 12.26
N GLY A 213 -25.69 -8.09 12.66
CA GLY A 213 -24.76 -9.16 12.29
C GLY A 213 -24.35 -9.18 10.81
N LEU A 214 -24.59 -8.06 10.08
CA LEU A 214 -24.21 -7.91 8.68
C LEU A 214 -22.75 -7.46 8.51
N ILE A 215 -22.20 -6.84 9.53
CA ILE A 215 -20.77 -6.55 9.66
C ILE A 215 -20.28 -7.22 10.93
N GLU A 216 -19.21 -7.98 10.81
CA GLU A 216 -18.57 -8.66 11.94
C GLU A 216 -17.09 -8.27 11.98
N VAL A 217 -16.61 -7.87 13.14
CA VAL A 217 -15.17 -7.61 13.38
C VAL A 217 -14.75 -8.48 14.54
N ALA A 218 -13.89 -9.48 14.28
CA ALA A 218 -13.57 -10.49 15.25
C ALA A 218 -12.13 -11.03 15.10
N PRO A 219 -11.52 -11.54 16.19
CA PRO A 219 -10.24 -12.21 16.11
C PRO A 219 -10.27 -13.42 15.17
N LEU A 220 -9.14 -13.69 14.52
CA LEU A 220 -8.99 -14.83 13.61
C LEU A 220 -9.40 -16.17 14.24
N ALA A 221 -9.15 -16.35 15.53
CA ALA A 221 -9.51 -17.58 16.25
C ALA A 221 -11.02 -17.89 16.20
N TYR A 222 -11.88 -16.86 16.09
CA TYR A 222 -13.34 -17.02 16.03
C TYR A 222 -13.85 -17.52 14.68
N MET A 223 -12.99 -17.61 13.68
CA MET A 223 -13.32 -18.18 12.37
C MET A 223 -13.28 -19.72 12.39
N ARG A 224 -12.70 -20.33 13.45
CA ARG A 224 -12.56 -21.78 13.55
C ARG A 224 -13.93 -22.48 13.63
N GLY A 225 -14.12 -23.54 12.84
CA GLY A 225 -15.35 -24.34 12.83
C GLY A 225 -16.53 -23.70 12.09
N ARG A 226 -16.33 -22.57 11.44
CA ARG A 226 -17.36 -21.86 10.67
C ARG A 226 -17.22 -22.14 9.18
N THR A 227 -18.29 -21.93 8.43
CA THR A 227 -18.29 -21.76 6.97
C THR A 227 -18.77 -20.35 6.67
N LEU A 228 -18.00 -19.61 5.88
CA LEU A 228 -18.21 -18.19 5.63
C LEU A 228 -18.74 -18.03 4.20
N ASP A 229 -20.06 -18.18 4.04
CA ASP A 229 -20.75 -18.04 2.76
C ASP A 229 -21.23 -16.60 2.50
N ASN A 230 -21.32 -16.22 1.24
CA ASN A 230 -21.86 -14.94 0.76
C ASN A 230 -21.29 -13.72 1.50
N ALA A 231 -19.98 -13.73 1.79
CA ALA A 231 -19.32 -12.74 2.59
C ALA A 231 -18.12 -12.12 1.87
N PHE A 232 -17.89 -10.82 2.11
CA PHE A 232 -16.61 -10.23 1.83
C PHE A 232 -15.74 -10.29 3.09
N ILE A 233 -14.64 -11.02 3.04
CA ILE A 233 -13.83 -11.35 4.20
C ILE A 233 -12.46 -10.69 4.05
N ILE A 234 -12.03 -9.96 5.08
CA ILE A 234 -10.70 -9.34 5.11
C ILE A 234 -9.92 -9.93 6.29
N LEU A 235 -8.78 -10.55 6.01
CA LEU A 235 -7.78 -10.92 7.01
C LEU A 235 -6.64 -9.89 6.97
N ASP A 236 -6.61 -9.03 7.98
CA ASP A 236 -5.58 -8.00 8.11
C ASP A 236 -4.40 -8.48 8.99
N GLU A 237 -3.20 -7.89 8.79
CA GLU A 237 -1.95 -8.25 9.49
C GLU A 237 -1.59 -9.74 9.40
N ALA A 238 -1.84 -10.32 8.24
CA ALA A 238 -1.71 -11.75 8.01
C ALA A 238 -0.27 -12.29 8.15
N GLN A 239 0.76 -11.44 8.09
CA GLN A 239 2.15 -11.81 8.37
C GLN A 239 2.32 -12.37 9.77
N ASN A 240 1.40 -12.03 10.66
CA ASN A 240 1.38 -12.46 12.06
C ASN A 240 0.58 -13.76 12.29
N THR A 241 0.15 -14.44 11.24
CA THR A 241 -0.45 -15.78 11.35
C THR A 241 0.62 -16.86 11.31
N THR A 242 0.34 -17.98 12.00
CA THR A 242 1.07 -19.24 11.77
C THR A 242 0.55 -19.93 10.50
N PRO A 243 1.31 -20.88 9.89
CA PRO A 243 0.83 -21.67 8.76
C PRO A 243 -0.47 -22.43 9.05
N ALA A 244 -0.64 -22.92 10.28
CA ALA A 244 -1.85 -23.62 10.71
C ALA A 244 -3.07 -22.68 10.77
N GLN A 245 -2.89 -21.45 11.29
CA GLN A 245 -3.94 -20.43 11.33
C GLN A 245 -4.34 -19.97 9.93
N MET A 246 -3.38 -19.71 9.05
CA MET A 246 -3.64 -19.34 7.65
C MET A 246 -4.41 -20.44 6.92
N LYS A 247 -3.97 -21.70 7.04
CA LYS A 247 -4.67 -22.85 6.46
C LYS A 247 -6.08 -22.99 7.04
N MET A 248 -6.23 -22.86 8.34
CA MET A 248 -7.53 -22.90 9.01
C MET A 248 -8.46 -21.83 8.43
N PHE A 249 -8.02 -20.61 8.30
CA PHE A 249 -8.79 -19.49 7.75
C PHE A 249 -9.21 -19.73 6.31
N LEU A 250 -8.27 -20.03 5.42
CA LEU A 250 -8.55 -20.22 3.99
C LEU A 250 -9.51 -21.38 3.72
N THR A 251 -9.56 -22.38 4.61
CA THR A 251 -10.50 -23.51 4.50
C THR A 251 -11.89 -23.20 5.09
N ARG A 252 -12.14 -21.98 5.57
CA ARG A 252 -13.47 -21.52 6.04
C ARG A 252 -14.29 -20.82 4.95
N ILE A 253 -13.65 -20.48 3.84
CA ILE A 253 -14.27 -19.73 2.76
C ILE A 253 -15.35 -20.60 2.11
N GLY A 254 -16.56 -20.07 2.07
CA GLY A 254 -17.71 -20.74 1.48
C GLY A 254 -18.11 -20.14 0.11
N PHE A 255 -19.24 -20.60 -0.41
CA PHE A 255 -19.73 -20.17 -1.70
C PHE A 255 -20.15 -18.69 -1.69
N GLY A 256 -19.98 -18.02 -2.84
CA GLY A 256 -20.38 -16.62 -3.01
C GLY A 256 -19.53 -15.63 -2.20
N SER A 257 -18.41 -16.08 -1.64
CA SER A 257 -17.54 -15.23 -0.83
C SER A 257 -16.34 -14.74 -1.61
N LYS A 258 -15.86 -13.56 -1.22
CA LYS A 258 -14.62 -12.93 -1.70
C LYS A 258 -13.69 -12.66 -0.52
N VAL A 259 -12.41 -12.90 -0.70
CA VAL A 259 -11.42 -12.79 0.39
C VAL A 259 -10.26 -11.90 0.00
N VAL A 260 -9.90 -11.02 0.90
CA VAL A 260 -8.69 -10.22 0.78
C VAL A 260 -7.81 -10.46 2.01
N VAL A 261 -6.57 -10.85 1.78
CA VAL A 261 -5.55 -11.06 2.81
C VAL A 261 -4.53 -9.95 2.70
N THR A 262 -4.40 -9.12 3.72
CA THR A 262 -3.43 -8.01 3.74
C THR A 262 -2.30 -8.32 4.72
N GLY A 263 -1.08 -7.89 4.37
CA GLY A 263 0.06 -8.07 5.25
C GLY A 263 1.32 -7.31 4.83
N ASP A 264 2.22 -7.16 5.80
CA ASP A 264 3.54 -6.58 5.61
C ASP A 264 4.62 -7.58 6.05
N ALA A 265 5.32 -8.17 5.09
CA ALA A 265 6.34 -9.18 5.37
C ALA A 265 7.53 -8.64 6.19
N SER A 266 7.68 -7.31 6.31
CA SER A 266 8.74 -6.66 7.11
C SER A 266 8.35 -6.49 8.59
N GLN A 267 7.04 -6.49 8.90
CA GLN A 267 6.49 -6.22 10.25
C GLN A 267 5.95 -7.50 10.89
N LYS A 268 6.83 -8.45 11.18
CA LYS A 268 6.46 -9.71 11.83
C LYS A 268 6.69 -9.63 13.32
N ASP A 269 5.61 -9.78 14.09
CA ASP A 269 5.62 -9.85 15.55
C ASP A 269 5.68 -11.31 16.07
N LEU A 270 5.84 -12.26 15.16
CA LEU A 270 6.01 -13.68 15.49
C LEU A 270 7.36 -13.94 16.20
N PRO A 271 7.46 -14.96 17.06
CA PRO A 271 8.74 -15.41 17.60
C PRO A 271 9.78 -15.62 16.48
N ARG A 272 11.07 -15.37 16.79
CA ARG A 272 12.16 -15.36 15.79
C ARG A 272 12.26 -16.61 14.94
N ASP A 273 11.90 -17.76 15.49
CA ASP A 273 11.96 -19.06 14.82
C ASP A 273 10.62 -19.47 14.15
N ALA A 274 9.59 -18.64 14.28
CA ALA A 274 8.29 -18.94 13.73
C ALA A 274 8.19 -18.54 12.24
N VAL A 275 7.63 -19.43 11.45
CA VAL A 275 7.37 -19.19 10.02
C VAL A 275 6.01 -18.51 9.87
N SER A 276 5.97 -17.42 9.12
CA SER A 276 4.72 -16.72 8.82
C SER A 276 3.82 -17.54 7.89
N GLY A 277 2.54 -17.63 8.26
CA GLY A 277 1.51 -18.25 7.43
C GLY A 277 1.33 -17.53 6.09
N LEU A 278 1.51 -16.22 6.07
CA LEU A 278 1.47 -15.42 4.84
C LEU A 278 2.58 -15.85 3.85
N ASP A 279 3.82 -16.01 4.35
CA ASP A 279 4.94 -16.44 3.51
C ASP A 279 4.74 -17.86 2.94
N VAL A 280 4.18 -18.77 3.75
CA VAL A 280 3.87 -20.13 3.29
C VAL A 280 2.76 -20.10 2.25
N ALA A 281 1.67 -19.35 2.50
CA ALA A 281 0.56 -19.23 1.57
C ALA A 281 1.03 -18.66 0.22
N ALA A 282 1.85 -17.62 0.21
CA ALA A 282 2.41 -17.03 -1.01
C ALA A 282 3.24 -18.02 -1.84
N LYS A 283 3.90 -19.00 -1.20
CA LYS A 283 4.67 -20.03 -1.91
C LYS A 283 3.79 -21.17 -2.43
N VAL A 284 2.83 -21.62 -1.61
CA VAL A 284 2.06 -22.84 -1.89
C VAL A 284 0.90 -22.57 -2.84
N LEU A 285 0.26 -21.39 -2.75
CA LEU A 285 -0.95 -21.07 -3.49
C LEU A 285 -0.72 -20.33 -4.82
N LYS A 286 0.50 -19.95 -5.13
CA LYS A 286 0.84 -19.13 -6.32
C LYS A 286 0.38 -19.73 -7.66
N LYS A 287 0.16 -21.05 -7.74
CA LYS A 287 -0.24 -21.74 -8.96
C LYS A 287 -1.76 -21.89 -9.13
N ILE A 288 -2.55 -21.37 -8.21
CA ILE A 288 -4.02 -21.48 -8.26
C ILE A 288 -4.55 -20.22 -8.95
N ASP A 289 -5.19 -20.39 -10.10
CA ASP A 289 -5.60 -19.28 -10.98
C ASP A 289 -6.57 -18.28 -10.34
N ASP A 290 -7.47 -18.74 -9.45
CA ASP A 290 -8.44 -17.87 -8.75
C ASP A 290 -7.85 -17.13 -7.55
N ILE A 291 -6.55 -17.29 -7.29
CA ILE A 291 -5.83 -16.59 -6.22
C ILE A 291 -4.90 -15.54 -6.83
N GLY A 292 -5.13 -14.27 -6.49
CA GLY A 292 -4.29 -13.14 -6.89
C GLY A 292 -3.24 -12.82 -5.84
N PHE A 293 -2.04 -12.44 -6.30
CA PHE A 293 -0.96 -11.94 -5.44
C PHE A 293 -0.49 -10.59 -5.96
N CYS A 294 -0.76 -9.53 -5.19
CA CYS A 294 -0.32 -8.18 -5.50
C CYS A 294 0.80 -7.77 -4.55
N GLN A 295 1.94 -7.40 -5.12
CA GLN A 295 3.10 -6.91 -4.38
C GLN A 295 3.14 -5.39 -4.48
N LEU A 296 2.72 -4.71 -3.41
CA LEU A 296 2.87 -3.27 -3.27
C LEU A 296 4.28 -2.95 -2.76
N THR A 297 4.81 -1.81 -3.19
CA THR A 297 6.19 -1.42 -2.92
C THR A 297 6.26 -0.08 -2.18
N SER A 298 7.46 0.38 -1.86
CA SER A 298 7.66 1.72 -1.29
C SER A 298 7.16 2.85 -2.21
N LYS A 299 7.06 2.62 -3.53
CA LYS A 299 6.48 3.57 -4.49
C LYS A 299 4.97 3.76 -4.30
N ASP A 300 4.31 2.77 -3.71
CA ASP A 300 2.87 2.79 -3.46
C ASP A 300 2.49 3.38 -2.09
N VAL A 301 3.48 3.81 -1.30
CA VAL A 301 3.26 4.42 0.01
C VAL A 301 2.64 5.79 -0.15
N VAL A 302 1.43 5.98 0.38
CA VAL A 302 0.68 7.24 0.38
C VAL A 302 0.63 7.77 1.82
N ARG A 303 1.58 8.62 2.19
CA ARG A 303 1.72 9.20 3.53
C ARG A 303 2.06 10.68 3.48
N HIS A 304 1.78 11.37 4.58
CA HIS A 304 2.23 12.75 4.75
C HIS A 304 3.76 12.86 4.58
N PRO A 305 4.29 13.84 3.83
CA PRO A 305 5.73 13.95 3.53
C PRO A 305 6.64 13.91 4.77
N LEU A 306 6.23 14.60 5.85
CA LEU A 306 6.96 14.56 7.12
C LEU A 306 7.04 13.15 7.71
N VAL A 307 5.95 12.38 7.63
CA VAL A 307 5.93 10.99 8.13
C VAL A 307 6.85 10.09 7.31
N GLN A 308 6.94 10.31 6.00
CA GLN A 308 7.91 9.59 5.15
C GLN A 308 9.35 9.91 5.57
N GLN A 309 9.67 11.19 5.84
CA GLN A 309 11.00 11.60 6.31
C GLN A 309 11.34 10.98 7.67
N ILE A 310 10.37 10.92 8.59
CA ILE A 310 10.55 10.27 9.89
C ILE A 310 10.87 8.78 9.72
N VAL A 311 10.09 8.06 8.91
CA VAL A 311 10.31 6.62 8.66
C VAL A 311 11.70 6.40 8.05
N GLN A 312 12.06 7.19 7.03
CA GLN A 312 13.37 7.09 6.39
C GLN A 312 14.53 7.34 7.38
N ALA A 313 14.40 8.34 8.27
CA ALA A 313 15.41 8.63 9.27
C ALA A 313 15.62 7.46 10.25
N TYR A 314 14.54 6.79 10.66
CA TYR A 314 14.63 5.60 11.52
C TYR A 314 15.24 4.41 10.79
N GLU A 315 14.84 4.14 9.55
CA GLU A 315 15.43 3.07 8.73
C GLU A 315 16.95 3.26 8.53
N ASP A 316 17.37 4.48 8.27
CA ASP A 316 18.79 4.81 8.08
C ASP A 316 19.58 4.65 9.39
N TYR A 317 18.96 4.97 10.53
CA TYR A 317 19.54 4.72 11.85
C TYR A 317 19.71 3.23 12.14
N GLU A 318 18.69 2.41 11.87
CA GLU A 318 18.74 0.96 12.05
C GLU A 318 19.77 0.28 11.14
N LYS A 319 19.87 0.72 9.86
CA LYS A 319 20.89 0.24 8.93
C LYS A 319 22.31 0.49 9.43
N LYS A 320 22.54 1.65 10.07
CA LYS A 320 23.84 2.00 10.65
C LYS A 320 24.18 1.18 11.91
N GLN A 321 23.19 0.69 12.64
CA GLN A 321 23.38 -0.14 13.82
C GLN A 321 23.61 -1.64 13.52
N LYS A 322 23.23 -2.14 12.34
CA LYS A 322 23.53 -3.53 11.97
C LYS A 322 25.03 -3.64 11.69
N PRO A 323 25.82 -4.36 12.53
CA PRO A 323 27.25 -4.53 12.28
C PRO A 323 27.43 -5.23 10.94
N SER A 324 28.29 -4.66 10.07
CA SER A 324 28.74 -5.33 8.86
C SER A 324 29.29 -6.71 9.24
N ARG A 325 28.62 -7.78 8.84
CA ARG A 325 29.19 -9.13 8.91
C ARG A 325 30.43 -9.11 8.01
N SER A 326 31.59 -8.82 8.63
CA SER A 326 32.87 -9.00 7.99
C SER A 326 32.98 -10.46 7.58
N THR A 327 33.13 -10.69 6.30
CA THR A 327 33.63 -11.95 5.73
C THR A 327 34.94 -12.26 6.41
N GLY A 328 34.89 -13.11 7.44
CA GLY A 328 36.04 -13.58 8.17
C GLY A 328 36.91 -14.40 7.25
N GLY A 329 38.08 -13.86 6.97
CA GLY A 329 39.14 -14.52 6.22
C GLY A 329 39.50 -15.87 6.81
N THR A 330 39.61 -16.83 5.96
CA THR A 330 40.12 -18.18 6.21
C THR A 330 41.55 -18.08 6.77
N ARG A 331 41.67 -18.27 8.08
CA ARG A 331 42.98 -18.43 8.71
C ARG A 331 43.51 -19.84 8.41
N THR A 332 44.41 -19.92 7.45
CA THR A 332 45.20 -21.14 7.15
C THR A 332 46.10 -21.44 8.37
N VAL A 333 45.79 -22.49 9.10
CA VAL A 333 46.64 -23.02 10.15
C VAL A 333 47.79 -23.78 9.50
N ARG A 334 48.95 -23.17 9.47
CA ARG A 334 50.22 -23.87 9.16
C ARG A 334 50.55 -24.83 10.31
N ARG A 335 50.41 -26.16 10.08
CA ARG A 335 50.96 -27.20 10.93
C ARG A 335 52.49 -27.21 10.79
N LYS A 336 53.18 -26.88 11.85
CA LYS A 336 54.61 -27.15 12.05
C LYS A 336 54.76 -28.66 12.24
N LYS A 337 55.52 -29.30 11.36
CA LYS A 337 56.15 -30.62 11.61
C LYS A 337 57.27 -30.41 12.61
N ASN A 338 57.19 -31.09 13.74
CA ASN A 338 58.36 -31.35 14.59
C ASN A 338 58.89 -32.75 14.24
N ASP A 339 60.06 -32.74 13.62
CA ASP A 339 60.95 -33.91 13.59
C ASP A 339 61.64 -33.97 14.97
N HIS A 340 61.53 -35.08 15.63
CA HIS A 340 62.51 -35.53 16.65
C HIS A 340 62.88 -36.95 16.35
N THR A 341 64.07 -37.07 15.84
CA THR A 341 64.97 -38.20 15.95
C THR A 341 65.45 -38.33 17.40
N ASN A 342 65.24 -39.43 18.05
CA ASN A 342 66.13 -40.44 18.62
C ASN A 342 65.31 -41.45 19.41
#